data_01077af7e6a8fecd542484595b127756
#
_entry.id   01077af7e6a8fecd542484595b127756
#
_cell.length_a   1.000
_cell.length_b   1.000
_cell.length_c   1.000
_cell.angle_alpha   90.00
_cell.angle_beta   90.00
_cell.angle_gamma   90.00
#
_symmetry.space_group_name_H-M   'P 1'
#
loop_
_entity.id
_entity.type
_entity.pdbx_description
1 polymer ?
#
loop_
_entity_poly.entity_id
_entity_poly.type
_entity_poly.pdbx_seq_one_letter_code
_entity_poly.pdbx_strand_id
1 'polypeptide(L)' 'NKTILQMKYARIVRLFAERVHLSYEDALGFFYDSETYGLINDGVADMHCLSDEYLAEELVLEYNKKAIE' A
#
# COMPACT_ATOMS: atom_id res chain seq x y z
N ASN A 1 -1.83 -16.60 -6.44
CA ASN A 1 -2.62 -17.12 -5.32
C ASN A 1 -3.10 -15.96 -4.46
N LYS A 2 -4.42 -15.87 -4.28
CA LYS A 2 -5.05 -14.79 -3.55
C LYS A 2 -4.58 -14.70 -2.09
N THR A 3 -4.36 -15.85 -1.45
CA THR A 3 -3.92 -15.87 -0.06
C THR A 3 -2.54 -15.23 0.11
N ILE A 4 -1.62 -15.59 -0.78
CA ILE A 4 -0.25 -15.03 -0.74
C ILE A 4 -0.30 -13.52 -0.97
N LEU A 5 -1.12 -13.09 -1.91
CA LEU A 5 -1.24 -11.68 -2.24
C LEU A 5 -1.88 -10.89 -1.09
N GLN A 6 -2.89 -11.46 -0.44
CA GLN A 6 -3.52 -10.84 0.71
C GLN A 6 -2.54 -10.70 1.87
N MET A 7 -1.68 -11.69 2.08
CA MET A 7 -0.64 -11.62 3.11
C MET A 7 0.35 -10.50 2.80
N LYS A 8 0.71 -10.35 1.54
CA LYS A 8 1.58 -9.27 1.11
C LYS A 8 0.94 -7.91 1.36
N TYR A 9 -0.32 -7.77 1.04
CA TYR A 9 -1.05 -6.52 1.29
C TYR A 9 -1.04 -6.18 2.78
N ALA A 10 -1.28 -7.16 3.64
CA ALA A 10 -1.27 -6.93 5.09
C ALA A 10 0.08 -6.39 5.57
N ARG A 11 1.17 -6.95 5.05
CA ARG A 11 2.51 -6.48 5.40
C ARG A 11 2.75 -5.06 4.93
N ILE A 12 2.36 -4.76 3.70
CA ILE A 12 2.52 -3.42 3.12
C ILE A 12 1.75 -2.40 3.95
N VAL A 13 0.50 -2.70 4.26
CA VAL A 13 -0.36 -1.78 5.01
C VAL A 13 0.20 -1.55 6.41
N ARG A 14 0.73 -2.60 7.05
CA ARG A 14 1.31 -2.45 8.38
C ARG A 14 2.52 -1.51 8.36
N LEU A 15 3.42 -1.71 7.39
CA LEU A 15 4.58 -0.83 7.25
C LEU A 15 4.16 0.61 6.99
N PHE A 16 3.21 0.78 6.11
CA PHE A 16 2.67 2.10 5.79
C PHE A 16 2.06 2.76 7.04
N ALA A 17 1.23 2.02 7.77
CA ALA A 17 0.57 2.54 8.96
C ALA A 17 1.59 3.02 10.00
N GLU A 18 2.66 2.25 10.19
CA GLU A 18 3.72 2.63 11.12
C GLU A 18 4.40 3.93 10.71
N ARG A 19 4.66 4.09 9.42
CA ARG A 19 5.38 5.25 8.91
C ARG A 19 4.59 6.55 8.99
N VAL A 20 3.27 6.47 8.84
CA VAL A 20 2.42 7.67 8.87
C VAL A 20 1.60 7.78 10.15
N HIS A 21 1.83 6.88 11.10
CA HIS A 21 1.17 6.90 12.41
C HIS A 21 -0.36 6.78 12.33
N LEU A 22 -0.82 5.93 11.42
CA LEU A 22 -2.24 5.61 11.30
C LEU A 22 -2.53 4.28 11.99
N SER A 23 -3.80 4.08 12.38
CA SER A 23 -4.25 2.76 12.76
C SER A 23 -4.21 1.85 11.54
N TYR A 24 -4.16 0.53 11.79
CA TYR A 24 -4.19 -0.41 10.69
C TYR A 24 -5.46 -0.26 9.84
N GLU A 25 -6.59 -0.05 10.50
CA GLU A 25 -7.87 0.10 9.78
C GLU A 25 -7.88 1.32 8.87
N ASP A 26 -7.39 2.45 9.37
CA ASP A 26 -7.34 3.66 8.56
C ASP A 26 -6.35 3.51 7.40
N ALA A 27 -5.20 2.88 7.68
CA ALA A 27 -4.21 2.64 6.64
C ALA A 27 -4.74 1.68 5.58
N LEU A 28 -5.49 0.66 5.99
CA LEU A 28 -6.09 -0.29 5.06
C LEU A 28 -7.10 0.39 4.14
N GLY A 29 -7.91 1.27 4.69
CA GLY A 29 -8.87 2.04 3.90
C GLY A 29 -8.17 2.90 2.86
N PHE A 30 -7.11 3.59 3.27
CA PHE A 30 -6.33 4.39 2.34
C PHE A 30 -5.71 3.51 1.25
N PHE A 31 -5.17 2.36 1.63
CA PHE A 31 -4.55 1.44 0.70
C PHE A 31 -5.51 1.02 -0.41
N TYR A 32 -6.72 0.62 -0.06
CA TYR A 32 -7.68 0.16 -1.07
C TYR A 32 -8.15 1.28 -2.00
N ASP A 33 -8.07 2.53 -1.57
CA ASP A 33 -8.41 3.68 -2.40
C ASP A 33 -7.20 4.24 -3.16
N SER A 34 -6.01 3.70 -2.93
CA SER A 34 -4.78 4.25 -3.48
C SER A 34 -4.54 3.85 -4.93
N GLU A 35 -3.77 4.68 -5.63
CA GLU A 35 -3.30 4.34 -6.96
C GLU A 35 -2.37 3.13 -6.92
N THR A 36 -1.58 3.02 -5.85
CA THR A 36 -0.67 1.89 -5.67
C THR A 36 -1.42 0.57 -5.69
N TYR A 37 -2.53 0.48 -4.94
CA TYR A 37 -3.34 -0.72 -4.95
C TYR A 37 -3.91 -1.01 -6.35
N GLY A 38 -4.38 0.02 -7.03
CA GLY A 38 -4.91 -0.15 -8.38
C GLY A 38 -3.88 -0.73 -9.33
N LEU A 39 -2.65 -0.24 -9.28
CA LEU A 39 -1.58 -0.74 -10.12
C LEU A 39 -1.23 -2.20 -9.81
N ILE A 40 -1.18 -2.55 -8.53
CA ILE A 40 -0.91 -3.94 -8.12
C ILE A 40 -2.03 -4.86 -8.59
N ASN A 41 -3.27 -4.44 -8.37
CA ASN A 41 -4.44 -5.25 -8.71
C ASN A 41 -4.57 -5.46 -10.21
N ASP A 42 -4.20 -4.46 -11.01
CA ASP A 42 -4.26 -4.54 -12.46
C ASP A 42 -3.05 -5.25 -13.06
N GLY A 43 -2.06 -5.59 -12.25
CA GLY A 43 -0.87 -6.29 -12.71
C GLY A 43 0.07 -5.43 -13.54
N VAL A 44 -0.03 -4.11 -13.42
CA VAL A 44 0.78 -3.19 -14.20
C VAL A 44 2.25 -3.29 -13.78
N ALA A 45 3.14 -3.49 -14.76
CA ALA A 45 4.59 -3.48 -14.55
C ALA A 45 5.06 -4.42 -13.43
N ASP A 46 4.32 -5.50 -13.20
CA ASP A 46 4.67 -6.50 -12.18
C ASP A 46 4.84 -5.90 -10.78
N MET A 47 4.02 -4.92 -10.45
CA MET A 47 4.09 -4.25 -9.15
C MET A 47 4.05 -5.23 -7.98
N HIS A 48 3.33 -6.35 -8.13
CA HIS A 48 3.22 -7.34 -7.08
C HIS A 48 4.56 -8.04 -6.79
N CYS A 49 5.55 -7.90 -7.67
CA CYS A 49 6.88 -8.47 -7.48
C CYS A 49 7.83 -7.53 -6.74
N LEU A 50 7.41 -6.29 -6.50
CA LEU A 50 8.23 -5.33 -5.79
C LEU A 50 8.20 -5.62 -4.29
N SER A 51 9.22 -5.17 -3.57
CA SER A 51 9.31 -5.44 -2.13
C SER A 51 8.20 -4.74 -1.37
N ASP A 52 7.86 -5.30 -0.20
CA ASP A 52 6.88 -4.71 0.69
C ASP A 52 7.28 -3.29 1.09
N GLU A 53 8.56 -3.10 1.36
CA GLU A 53 9.09 -1.80 1.77
C GLU A 53 8.95 -0.76 0.66
N TYR A 54 9.24 -1.16 -0.58
CA TYR A 54 9.10 -0.27 -1.72
C TYR A 54 7.65 0.17 -1.88
N LEU A 55 6.73 -0.77 -1.82
CA LEU A 55 5.31 -0.47 -1.99
C LEU A 55 4.76 0.37 -0.83
N ALA A 56 5.22 0.10 0.39
CA ALA A 56 4.84 0.91 1.53
C ALA A 56 5.33 2.35 1.37
N GLU A 57 6.54 2.52 0.85
CA GLU A 57 7.09 3.85 0.60
C GLU A 57 6.27 4.60 -0.44
N GLU A 58 5.83 3.92 -1.49
CA GLU A 58 4.96 4.52 -2.49
C GLU A 58 3.66 5.01 -1.87
N LEU A 59 3.10 4.23 -0.94
CA LEU A 59 1.90 4.64 -0.22
C LEU A 59 2.17 5.88 0.65
N VAL A 60 3.33 5.93 1.29
CA VAL A 60 3.70 7.09 2.10
C VAL A 60 3.76 8.36 1.24
N LEU A 61 4.39 8.25 0.07
CA LEU A 61 4.47 9.38 -0.85
C LEU A 61 3.10 9.83 -1.30
N GLU A 62 2.24 8.88 -1.63
CA GLU A 62 0.88 9.17 -2.06
C GLU A 62 0.07 9.83 -0.95
N TYR A 63 0.22 9.33 0.28
CA TYR A 63 -0.46 9.87 1.44
C TYR A 63 -0.02 11.31 1.72
N ASN A 64 1.28 11.57 1.68
CA ASN A 64 1.81 12.90 1.91
C ASN A 64 1.36 13.90 0.85
N LYS A 65 1.28 13.44 -0.39
CA LYS A 65 0.81 14.27 -1.49
C LYS A 65 -0.64 14.69 -1.28
N LYS A 66 -1.48 13.76 -0.87
CA LYS A 66 -2.89 14.06 -0.61
C LYS A 66 -3.07 14.96 0.60
N ALA A 67 -2.22 14.82 1.61
CA ALA A 67 -2.28 15.65 2.81
C ALA A 67 -1.94 17.11 2.50
N ILE A 68 -1.14 17.35 1.49
CA ILE A 68 -0.74 18.71 1.09
C ILE A 68 -1.82 19.35 0.23
N GLU A 69 -2.55 18.56 -0.52
CA GLU A 69 -3.67 19.10 -1.31
C GLU A 69 -4.83 19.50 -0.40
#